data_3bc1fd0ac492719a8be80aeae11786cc
#
_entry.id   3bc1fd0ac492719a8be80aeae11786cc
#
_cell.length_a   1.000
_cell.length_b   1.000
_cell.length_c   1.000
_cell.angle_alpha   90.00
_cell.angle_beta   90.00
_cell.angle_gamma   90.00
#
_symmetry.space_group_name_H-M   'P 1'
#
loop_
_entity.id
_entity.type
_entity.pdbx_description
1 polymer ?
#
loop_
_entity_poly.entity_id
_entity_poly.type
_entity_poly.pdbx_seq_one_letter_code
_entity_poly.pdbx_strand_id
1 'polypeptide(L)'
;MNKYLILFIFFIISCSSNDDSIEIIIDDDDSSEVIIQESFKKIVLDNYDTNSFVFGATLNYYQLNTNVEELFLNEFDYTTPENSFKQTIVHPEPDIWDWTRVDAFLDFATKNNIKMRVHGPVGPQSSTWAKDDSRTINELSILYQEYLTELCKRVSNNSNVLWMDVVNETILSNGEWTDKKDGTNLWENPWTQIGKNDDGVPLYIIKAFEIANQHAPNVSLVFNQHAGMQPEMWDKVKETILYLKGKGLRVDGLGWQGHLRDNVILSLKKEKIDYLLSIIDWAHQNDLDFHITEIDYRLVGNNPTANNYERQANGYSNILKTLISKRANGVVTFNTWGVYDKNEVSNHEFKYIYDSNLKPKKAVELLKNTLKDKNTSPVYFD
;
A
#
# COMPACT_ATOMS: atom_id res chain seq x y z
N MET A 1 60.79 28.89 -5.15
CA MET A 1 59.92 29.15 -6.30
C MET A 1 59.25 27.80 -6.63
N ASN A 2 58.09 27.51 -6.02
CA ASN A 2 57.31 26.29 -6.32
C ASN A 2 56.19 26.66 -7.29
N LYS A 3 56.24 26.07 -8.47
CA LYS A 3 55.18 26.19 -9.49
C LYS A 3 54.12 25.15 -9.19
N TYR A 4 52.91 25.57 -8.83
CA TYR A 4 51.73 24.71 -8.80
C TYR A 4 51.20 24.57 -10.24
N LEU A 5 51.11 23.33 -10.69
CA LEU A 5 50.45 22.94 -11.96
C LEU A 5 48.99 22.69 -11.66
N ILE A 6 48.08 23.57 -12.11
CA ILE A 6 46.66 23.36 -12.06
C ILE A 6 46.26 22.56 -13.30
N LEU A 7 45.83 21.33 -13.08
CA LEU A 7 45.29 20.47 -14.13
C LEU A 7 43.77 20.71 -14.25
N PHE A 8 43.30 21.35 -15.32
CA PHE A 8 41.89 21.44 -15.66
C PHE A 8 41.50 20.16 -16.40
N ILE A 9 40.67 19.34 -15.78
CA ILE A 9 40.02 18.21 -16.45
C ILE A 9 38.67 18.69 -16.98
N PHE A 10 38.57 18.80 -18.31
CA PHE A 10 37.26 19.00 -18.96
C PHE A 10 36.52 17.65 -19.05
N PHE A 11 35.43 17.52 -18.35
CA PHE A 11 34.47 16.44 -18.61
C PHE A 11 33.56 16.85 -19.76
N ILE A 12 33.60 16.06 -20.84
CA ILE A 12 32.62 16.14 -21.93
C ILE A 12 31.43 15.33 -21.46
N ILE A 13 30.30 15.99 -21.14
CA ILE A 13 29.04 15.34 -20.85
C ILE A 13 28.42 14.97 -22.19
N SER A 14 28.43 13.68 -22.52
CA SER A 14 27.60 13.10 -23.57
C SER A 14 26.22 12.83 -22.99
N CYS A 15 25.20 13.51 -23.47
CA CYS A 15 23.80 13.18 -23.15
C CYS A 15 23.43 11.83 -23.72
N SER A 16 23.33 10.81 -22.89
CA SER A 16 22.48 9.66 -23.12
C SER A 16 21.53 9.53 -21.93
N SER A 17 20.24 9.51 -22.22
CA SER A 17 19.13 9.43 -21.27
C SER A 17 19.07 8.03 -20.66
N ASN A 18 19.76 7.82 -19.55
CA ASN A 18 19.48 6.79 -18.56
C ASN A 18 19.80 7.41 -17.20
N ASP A 19 18.75 7.78 -16.50
CA ASP A 19 18.83 8.36 -15.17
C ASP A 19 19.08 7.23 -14.13
N ASP A 20 20.34 6.80 -14.02
CA ASP A 20 20.80 5.97 -12.90
C ASP A 20 21.03 6.89 -11.70
N SER A 21 20.03 7.02 -10.83
CA SER A 21 20.17 7.73 -9.56
C SER A 21 21.10 6.94 -8.63
N ILE A 22 22.37 7.38 -8.59
CA ILE A 22 23.42 6.83 -7.72
C ILE A 22 23.47 7.73 -6.48
N GLU A 23 23.12 7.17 -5.32
CA GLU A 23 23.31 7.84 -4.03
C GLU A 23 24.75 7.58 -3.54
N ILE A 24 25.55 8.64 -3.40
CA ILE A 24 26.92 8.57 -2.89
C ILE A 24 26.89 8.88 -1.41
N ILE A 25 27.10 7.88 -0.56
CA ILE A 25 27.33 8.06 0.87
C ILE A 25 28.84 8.23 1.07
N ILE A 26 29.25 9.42 1.50
CA ILE A 26 30.66 9.70 1.86
C ILE A 26 30.80 9.46 3.36
N ASP A 27 31.57 8.47 3.76
CA ASP A 27 31.98 8.28 5.15
C ASP A 27 33.36 8.98 5.36
N ASP A 28 33.46 9.81 6.39
CA ASP A 28 34.61 10.71 6.63
C ASP A 28 35.88 10.01 7.19
N ASP A 29 35.97 8.68 7.11
CA ASP A 29 37.16 7.96 7.58
C ASP A 29 38.03 7.46 6.41
N ASP A 30 39.29 7.87 6.37
CA ASP A 30 40.29 7.87 5.31
C ASP A 30 40.67 6.47 4.82
N SER A 31 39.76 5.77 4.09
CA SER A 31 39.99 4.61 3.20
C SER A 31 38.66 3.86 2.83
N SER A 32 37.51 4.48 2.96
CA SER A 32 36.23 3.81 2.69
C SER A 32 35.97 3.70 1.18
N GLU A 33 35.76 2.47 0.70
CA GLU A 33 35.11 2.22 -0.58
C GLU A 33 33.74 2.91 -0.56
N VAL A 34 33.43 3.70 -1.61
CA VAL A 34 32.08 4.25 -1.82
C VAL A 34 31.14 3.07 -2.05
N ILE A 35 30.40 2.68 -1.01
CA ILE A 35 29.37 1.64 -1.15
C ILE A 35 28.18 2.26 -1.85
N ILE A 36 28.08 2.07 -3.15
CA ILE A 36 26.89 2.41 -3.94
C ILE A 36 25.79 1.44 -3.55
N GLN A 37 24.86 1.88 -2.73
CA GLN A 37 23.72 1.07 -2.34
C GLN A 37 22.63 1.14 -3.42
N GLU A 38 22.40 0.03 -4.14
CA GLU A 38 21.36 -0.03 -5.18
C GLU A 38 19.97 0.26 -4.58
N SER A 39 19.16 1.02 -5.30
CA SER A 39 17.78 1.33 -4.89
C SER A 39 16.86 0.11 -5.00
N PHE A 40 15.74 0.11 -4.26
CA PHE A 40 14.72 -0.94 -4.36
C PHE A 40 14.20 -1.07 -5.79
N LYS A 41 13.85 0.04 -6.45
CA LYS A 41 13.35 0.02 -7.84
C LYS A 41 14.34 -0.61 -8.81
N LYS A 42 15.66 -0.33 -8.64
CA LYS A 42 16.68 -0.94 -9.50
C LYS A 42 16.82 -2.45 -9.26
N ILE A 43 16.86 -2.87 -8.00
CA ILE A 43 16.91 -4.30 -7.66
C ILE A 43 15.70 -5.04 -8.23
N VAL A 44 14.50 -4.45 -8.13
CA VAL A 44 13.28 -5.05 -8.70
C VAL A 44 13.38 -5.13 -10.22
N LEU A 45 13.78 -4.05 -10.89
CA LEU A 45 13.92 -4.01 -12.34
C LEU A 45 14.93 -5.07 -12.86
N ASP A 46 16.05 -5.25 -12.17
CA ASP A 46 17.11 -6.18 -12.59
C ASP A 46 16.75 -7.66 -12.33
N ASN A 47 15.86 -7.92 -11.34
CA ASN A 47 15.64 -9.28 -10.86
C ASN A 47 14.24 -9.83 -11.12
N TYR A 48 13.24 -9.00 -11.42
CA TYR A 48 11.84 -9.41 -11.54
C TYR A 48 11.20 -8.88 -12.82
N ASP A 49 10.20 -9.61 -13.31
CA ASP A 49 9.24 -9.04 -14.25
C ASP A 49 8.32 -8.06 -13.50
N THR A 50 8.42 -6.77 -13.87
CA THR A 50 7.64 -5.69 -13.23
C THR A 50 6.14 -5.74 -13.54
N ASN A 51 5.68 -6.65 -14.40
CA ASN A 51 4.27 -6.97 -14.57
C ASN A 51 3.77 -8.02 -13.57
N SER A 52 4.68 -8.81 -12.97
CA SER A 52 4.35 -9.87 -12.02
C SER A 52 4.73 -9.55 -10.57
N PHE A 53 5.67 -8.62 -10.37
CA PHE A 53 6.11 -8.21 -9.03
C PHE A 53 6.39 -6.71 -8.97
N VAL A 54 5.85 -6.04 -7.95
CA VAL A 54 6.06 -4.61 -7.70
C VAL A 54 6.35 -4.38 -6.21
N PHE A 55 7.30 -3.50 -5.93
CA PHE A 55 7.70 -3.11 -4.58
C PHE A 55 7.63 -1.59 -4.43
N GLY A 56 6.94 -1.07 -3.40
CA GLY A 56 6.75 0.35 -3.21
C GLY A 56 6.53 0.78 -1.78
N ALA A 57 6.24 2.07 -1.63
CA ALA A 57 5.96 2.68 -0.34
C ALA A 57 4.85 3.73 -0.45
N THR A 58 4.10 3.89 0.64
CA THR A 58 3.04 4.89 0.77
C THR A 58 3.62 6.28 0.97
N LEU A 59 3.07 7.27 0.26
CA LEU A 59 3.30 8.68 0.46
C LEU A 59 2.06 9.40 0.99
N ASN A 60 2.28 10.45 1.77
CA ASN A 60 1.26 11.41 2.16
C ASN A 60 1.36 12.69 1.35
N TYR A 61 0.24 13.38 1.15
CA TYR A 61 0.20 14.65 0.41
C TYR A 61 1.19 15.70 0.92
N TYR A 62 1.35 15.83 2.24
CA TYR A 62 2.30 16.77 2.85
C TYR A 62 3.78 16.41 2.67
N GLN A 63 4.07 15.22 2.15
CA GLN A 63 5.43 14.77 1.85
C GLN A 63 5.87 15.12 0.43
N LEU A 64 4.93 15.47 -0.45
CA LEU A 64 5.25 15.97 -1.78
C LEU A 64 6.03 17.28 -1.70
N ASN A 65 7.02 17.45 -2.58
CA ASN A 65 7.96 18.57 -2.62
C ASN A 65 8.83 18.70 -1.35
N THR A 66 9.15 17.59 -0.70
CA THR A 66 10.07 17.52 0.46
C THR A 66 11.19 16.51 0.22
N ASN A 67 12.17 16.46 1.12
CA ASN A 67 13.22 15.44 1.11
C ASN A 67 12.69 13.99 1.23
N VAL A 68 11.46 13.81 1.70
CA VAL A 68 10.81 12.49 1.70
C VAL A 68 10.41 12.07 0.29
N GLU A 69 9.93 13.01 -0.54
CA GLU A 69 9.69 12.75 -1.96
C GLU A 69 11.00 12.41 -2.68
N GLU A 70 12.08 13.14 -2.40
CA GLU A 70 13.38 12.86 -3.00
C GLU A 70 13.88 11.46 -2.65
N LEU A 71 13.81 11.05 -1.38
CA LEU A 71 14.13 9.69 -0.95
C LEU A 71 13.23 8.67 -1.64
N PHE A 72 11.92 8.93 -1.71
CA PHE A 72 10.98 8.04 -2.37
C PHE A 72 11.31 7.85 -3.85
N LEU A 73 11.55 8.93 -4.58
CA LEU A 73 11.89 8.89 -6.01
C LEU A 73 13.23 8.18 -6.29
N ASN A 74 14.18 8.23 -5.35
CA ASN A 74 15.42 7.49 -5.44
C ASN A 74 15.21 5.97 -5.25
N GLU A 75 14.35 5.57 -4.33
CA GLU A 75 14.20 4.17 -3.90
C GLU A 75 13.08 3.41 -4.60
N PHE A 76 11.95 4.07 -4.99
CA PHE A 76 10.73 3.39 -5.39
C PHE A 76 10.16 3.92 -6.72
N ASP A 77 9.35 3.07 -7.38
CA ASP A 77 8.57 3.42 -8.58
C ASP A 77 7.07 3.11 -8.43
N TYR A 78 6.62 2.77 -7.22
CA TYR A 78 5.22 2.46 -6.89
C TYR A 78 4.80 3.09 -5.57
N THR A 79 3.64 3.76 -5.55
CA THR A 79 3.09 4.39 -4.34
C THR A 79 1.60 4.14 -4.16
N THR A 80 1.17 4.21 -2.89
CA THR A 80 -0.22 4.36 -2.46
C THR A 80 -0.35 5.69 -1.72
N PRO A 81 -1.11 6.69 -2.21
CA PRO A 81 -1.41 7.91 -1.47
C PRO A 81 -2.31 7.62 -0.26
N GLU A 82 -1.80 7.76 0.97
CA GLU A 82 -2.43 7.23 2.20
C GLU A 82 -3.92 7.61 2.36
N ASN A 83 -4.25 8.91 2.32
CA ASN A 83 -5.60 9.39 2.59
C ASN A 83 -6.21 10.22 1.46
N SER A 84 -5.45 10.49 0.39
CA SER A 84 -5.79 11.52 -0.59
C SER A 84 -7.02 11.21 -1.42
N PHE A 85 -7.40 9.93 -1.54
CA PHE A 85 -8.54 9.46 -2.32
C PHE A 85 -9.75 9.08 -1.45
N LYS A 86 -9.64 9.20 -0.13
CA LYS A 86 -10.75 8.90 0.79
C LYS A 86 -11.86 9.95 0.67
N GLN A 87 -13.09 9.52 0.88
CA GLN A 87 -14.25 10.39 0.77
C GLN A 87 -14.17 11.61 1.69
N THR A 88 -13.66 11.45 2.92
CA THR A 88 -13.45 12.57 3.86
C THR A 88 -12.57 13.69 3.30
N ILE A 89 -11.78 13.42 2.29
CA ILE A 89 -10.92 14.40 1.60
C ILE A 89 -11.58 14.89 0.31
N VAL A 90 -12.06 13.96 -0.52
CA VAL A 90 -12.55 14.27 -1.87
C VAL A 90 -13.95 14.86 -1.85
N HIS A 91 -14.80 14.39 -0.93
CA HIS A 91 -16.22 14.76 -0.81
C HIS A 91 -16.59 14.95 0.66
N PRO A 92 -15.98 15.95 1.35
CA PRO A 92 -16.09 16.13 2.80
C PRO A 92 -17.49 16.49 3.26
N GLU A 93 -18.29 17.10 2.38
CA GLU A 93 -19.71 17.46 2.57
C GLU A 93 -20.50 17.13 1.31
N PRO A 94 -21.83 16.94 1.37
CA PRO A 94 -22.65 16.50 0.25
C PRO A 94 -22.53 17.31 -1.05
N ASP A 95 -22.28 18.61 -0.94
CA ASP A 95 -22.21 19.53 -2.07
C ASP A 95 -20.77 20.08 -2.30
N ILE A 96 -19.77 19.54 -1.57
CA ILE A 96 -18.39 20.03 -1.62
C ILE A 96 -17.47 18.96 -2.18
N TRP A 97 -16.72 19.34 -3.22
CA TRP A 97 -15.68 18.51 -3.84
C TRP A 97 -14.31 19.15 -3.68
N ASP A 98 -13.34 18.39 -3.20
CA ASP A 98 -11.94 18.80 -3.12
C ASP A 98 -11.02 17.77 -3.82
N TRP A 99 -10.63 18.09 -5.03
CA TRP A 99 -9.75 17.26 -5.84
C TRP A 99 -8.26 17.60 -5.68
N THR A 100 -7.92 18.60 -4.87
CA THR A 100 -6.56 19.13 -4.76
C THR A 100 -5.51 18.05 -4.52
N ARG A 101 -5.77 17.14 -3.57
CA ARG A 101 -4.82 16.07 -3.24
C ARG A 101 -4.80 14.97 -4.29
N VAL A 102 -5.94 14.66 -4.86
CA VAL A 102 -6.06 13.66 -5.95
C VAL A 102 -5.25 14.13 -7.15
N ASP A 103 -5.47 15.38 -7.61
CA ASP A 103 -4.77 15.93 -8.77
C ASP A 103 -3.27 16.03 -8.54
N ALA A 104 -2.84 16.46 -7.37
CA ALA A 104 -1.42 16.51 -7.04
C ALA A 104 -0.74 15.13 -7.15
N PHE A 105 -1.41 14.04 -6.73
CA PHE A 105 -0.86 12.69 -6.88
C PHE A 105 -0.94 12.15 -8.31
N LEU A 106 -2.00 12.47 -9.06
CA LEU A 106 -2.08 12.10 -10.47
C LEU A 106 -0.98 12.80 -11.29
N ASP A 107 -0.74 14.08 -11.03
CA ASP A 107 0.36 14.85 -11.63
C ASP A 107 1.73 14.32 -11.22
N PHE A 108 1.93 14.03 -9.94
CA PHE A 108 3.16 13.42 -9.41
C PHE A 108 3.46 12.09 -10.11
N ALA A 109 2.46 11.20 -10.20
CA ALA A 109 2.61 9.90 -10.83
C ALA A 109 2.96 10.04 -12.33
N THR A 110 2.26 10.92 -13.04
CA THR A 110 2.51 11.18 -14.46
C THR A 110 3.89 11.78 -14.71
N LYS A 111 4.26 12.81 -13.93
CA LYS A 111 5.55 13.52 -14.07
C LYS A 111 6.74 12.60 -13.84
N ASN A 112 6.65 11.71 -12.86
CA ASN A 112 7.76 10.87 -12.42
C ASN A 112 7.65 9.40 -12.90
N ASN A 113 6.64 9.08 -13.72
CA ASN A 113 6.36 7.70 -14.19
C ASN A 113 6.22 6.70 -13.03
N ILE A 114 5.50 7.09 -11.98
CA ILE A 114 5.27 6.27 -10.77
C ILE A 114 3.98 5.47 -10.94
N LYS A 115 4.03 4.16 -10.72
CA LYS A 115 2.85 3.32 -10.59
C LYS A 115 2.08 3.70 -9.34
N MET A 116 0.75 3.72 -9.40
CA MET A 116 -0.07 4.17 -8.28
C MET A 116 -1.24 3.23 -7.99
N ARG A 117 -1.56 3.09 -6.70
CA ARG A 117 -2.76 2.45 -6.17
C ARG A 117 -3.67 3.52 -5.55
N VAL A 118 -4.93 3.56 -5.95
CA VAL A 118 -5.97 4.34 -5.29
C VAL A 118 -6.46 3.58 -4.06
N HIS A 119 -6.32 4.18 -2.88
CA HIS A 119 -6.64 3.52 -1.62
C HIS A 119 -7.92 4.05 -0.97
N GLY A 120 -8.75 3.13 -0.50
CA GLY A 120 -9.81 3.31 0.46
C GLY A 120 -10.92 4.29 0.11
N PRO A 121 -11.42 4.36 -1.15
CA PRO A 121 -12.59 5.20 -1.46
C PRO A 121 -13.82 4.80 -0.64
N VAL A 122 -14.00 3.51 -0.38
CA VAL A 122 -15.12 2.98 0.40
C VAL A 122 -14.60 2.14 1.55
N GLY A 123 -14.84 2.56 2.77
CA GLY A 123 -14.36 1.89 3.99
C GLY A 123 -14.45 2.79 5.21
N PRO A 124 -13.76 2.46 6.30
CA PRO A 124 -13.61 3.35 7.45
C PRO A 124 -13.08 4.72 7.05
N GLN A 125 -13.42 5.73 7.83
CA GLN A 125 -13.14 7.15 7.54
C GLN A 125 -13.92 7.70 6.33
N SER A 126 -15.08 7.13 6.04
CA SER A 126 -16.09 7.78 5.20
C SER A 126 -16.61 9.05 5.87
N SER A 127 -17.17 9.96 5.08
CA SER A 127 -17.68 11.23 5.60
C SER A 127 -18.73 11.02 6.67
N THR A 128 -18.53 11.67 7.82
CA THR A 128 -19.39 11.50 9.01
C THR A 128 -20.81 12.03 8.78
N TRP A 129 -20.99 12.99 7.87
CA TRP A 129 -22.31 13.48 7.49
C TRP A 129 -23.24 12.39 6.96
N ALA A 130 -22.71 11.38 6.28
CA ALA A 130 -23.49 10.25 5.78
C ALA A 130 -24.13 9.42 6.90
N LYS A 131 -23.56 9.46 8.11
CA LYS A 131 -24.07 8.75 9.29
C LYS A 131 -25.23 9.46 9.97
N ASP A 132 -25.08 10.76 10.19
CA ASP A 132 -26.01 11.57 10.98
C ASP A 132 -27.03 12.32 10.11
N ASP A 133 -27.07 11.97 8.82
CA ASP A 133 -27.91 12.58 7.82
C ASP A 133 -29.38 12.15 7.96
N SER A 134 -30.30 13.09 7.82
CA SER A 134 -31.73 12.85 7.78
C SER A 134 -32.26 12.39 6.41
N ARG A 135 -31.37 12.22 5.42
CA ARG A 135 -31.72 11.75 4.07
C ARG A 135 -32.28 10.33 4.09
N THR A 136 -33.13 10.07 3.13
CA THR A 136 -33.63 8.73 2.87
C THR A 136 -32.51 7.80 2.37
N ILE A 137 -32.70 6.51 2.50
CA ILE A 137 -31.80 5.48 1.96
C ILE A 137 -31.52 5.71 0.47
N ASN A 138 -32.54 6.13 -0.31
CA ASN A 138 -32.37 6.38 -1.72
C ASN A 138 -31.46 7.61 -2.00
N GLU A 139 -31.65 8.69 -1.27
CA GLU A 139 -30.81 9.88 -1.38
C GLU A 139 -29.36 9.59 -0.99
N LEU A 140 -29.12 8.87 0.11
CA LEU A 140 -27.77 8.41 0.49
C LEU A 140 -27.14 7.52 -0.59
N SER A 141 -27.95 6.63 -1.20
CA SER A 141 -27.48 5.77 -2.29
C SER A 141 -27.09 6.57 -3.54
N ILE A 142 -27.80 7.65 -3.86
CA ILE A 142 -27.47 8.54 -4.98
C ILE A 142 -26.14 9.25 -4.71
N LEU A 143 -25.98 9.88 -3.56
CA LEU A 143 -24.74 10.57 -3.17
C LEU A 143 -23.52 9.64 -3.16
N TYR A 144 -23.69 8.43 -2.65
CA TYR A 144 -22.67 7.38 -2.70
C TYR A 144 -22.23 7.05 -4.12
N GLN A 145 -23.21 6.86 -5.03
CA GLN A 145 -22.94 6.55 -6.43
C GLN A 145 -22.30 7.71 -7.18
N GLU A 146 -22.72 8.95 -6.93
CA GLU A 146 -22.12 10.15 -7.50
C GLU A 146 -20.65 10.27 -7.11
N TYR A 147 -20.34 10.17 -5.82
CA TYR A 147 -18.97 10.22 -5.34
C TYR A 147 -18.07 9.18 -6.03
N LEU A 148 -18.48 7.92 -6.01
CA LEU A 148 -17.64 6.85 -6.52
C LEU A 148 -17.53 6.90 -8.06
N THR A 149 -18.59 7.32 -8.76
CA THR A 149 -18.58 7.51 -10.20
C THR A 149 -17.58 8.59 -10.62
N GLU A 150 -17.60 9.75 -9.97
CA GLU A 150 -16.69 10.84 -10.30
C GLU A 150 -15.23 10.51 -9.97
N LEU A 151 -14.98 9.81 -8.85
CA LEU A 151 -13.65 9.32 -8.52
C LEU A 151 -13.15 8.32 -9.57
N CYS A 152 -13.96 7.31 -9.91
CA CYS A 152 -13.58 6.30 -10.91
C CYS A 152 -13.25 6.89 -12.27
N LYS A 153 -14.08 7.83 -12.76
CA LYS A 153 -13.84 8.53 -14.02
C LYS A 153 -12.52 9.30 -13.99
N ARG A 154 -12.23 9.98 -12.88
CA ARG A 154 -11.02 10.80 -12.73
C ARG A 154 -9.76 9.96 -12.76
N VAL A 155 -9.72 8.87 -12.01
CA VAL A 155 -8.53 8.01 -11.92
C VAL A 155 -8.33 7.13 -13.13
N SER A 156 -9.39 6.70 -13.81
CA SER A 156 -9.34 5.83 -15.00
C SER A 156 -8.65 6.45 -16.20
N ASN A 157 -8.54 7.79 -16.23
CA ASN A 157 -7.88 8.53 -17.31
C ASN A 157 -6.35 8.62 -17.15
N ASN A 158 -5.80 8.19 -16.01
CA ASN A 158 -4.36 8.22 -15.74
C ASN A 158 -3.77 6.83 -15.85
N SER A 159 -2.91 6.61 -16.85
CA SER A 159 -2.30 5.30 -17.11
C SER A 159 -1.33 4.81 -16.03
N ASN A 160 -0.93 5.67 -15.10
CA ASN A 160 -0.12 5.31 -13.94
C ASN A 160 -0.95 4.70 -12.80
N VAL A 161 -2.28 4.87 -12.81
CA VAL A 161 -3.19 4.23 -11.85
C VAL A 161 -3.43 2.79 -12.28
N LEU A 162 -2.79 1.85 -11.62
CA LEU A 162 -2.87 0.43 -11.95
C LEU A 162 -3.89 -0.33 -11.11
N TRP A 163 -4.05 0.05 -9.83
CA TRP A 163 -4.93 -0.64 -8.88
C TRP A 163 -5.81 0.33 -8.12
N MET A 164 -6.99 -0.14 -7.71
CA MET A 164 -7.88 0.58 -6.80
C MET A 164 -8.44 -0.39 -5.76
N ASP A 165 -8.26 -0.06 -4.47
CA ASP A 165 -8.92 -0.75 -3.36
C ASP A 165 -10.39 -0.30 -3.32
N VAL A 166 -11.23 -0.91 -4.16
CA VAL A 166 -12.64 -0.51 -4.35
C VAL A 166 -13.39 -0.45 -3.03
N VAL A 167 -13.15 -1.44 -2.19
CA VAL A 167 -13.62 -1.46 -0.79
C VAL A 167 -12.46 -1.80 0.14
N ASN A 168 -12.51 -1.23 1.35
CA ASN A 168 -11.49 -1.41 2.37
C ASN A 168 -12.13 -1.68 3.75
N GLU A 169 -11.62 -2.68 4.49
CA GLU A 169 -12.01 -2.99 5.87
C GLU A 169 -13.53 -3.20 6.07
N THR A 170 -14.15 -3.92 5.17
CA THR A 170 -15.60 -4.15 5.18
C THR A 170 -16.05 -5.28 6.09
N ILE A 171 -15.12 -6.12 6.56
CA ILE A 171 -15.39 -7.32 7.36
C ILE A 171 -14.54 -7.27 8.63
N LEU A 172 -15.17 -7.52 9.77
CA LEU A 172 -14.51 -7.62 11.08
C LEU A 172 -13.78 -8.96 11.22
N SER A 173 -12.86 -9.05 12.19
CA SER A 173 -12.08 -10.27 12.43
C SER A 173 -12.91 -11.51 12.80
N ASN A 174 -14.15 -11.33 13.23
CA ASN A 174 -15.12 -12.40 13.49
C ASN A 174 -16.01 -12.80 12.29
N GLY A 175 -15.74 -12.22 11.10
CA GLY A 175 -16.53 -12.48 9.89
C GLY A 175 -17.83 -11.66 9.75
N GLU A 176 -18.11 -10.75 10.69
CA GLU A 176 -19.25 -9.84 10.59
C GLU A 176 -18.91 -8.62 9.70
N TRP A 177 -19.94 -7.98 9.15
CA TRP A 177 -19.76 -6.75 8.39
C TRP A 177 -19.39 -5.57 9.30
N THR A 178 -18.44 -4.74 8.86
CA THR A 178 -18.17 -3.45 9.50
C THR A 178 -19.40 -2.56 9.31
N ASP A 179 -19.97 -2.04 10.39
CA ASP A 179 -21.22 -1.29 10.41
C ASP A 179 -21.03 0.13 10.96
N LYS A 180 -22.09 0.92 10.88
CA LYS A 180 -22.23 2.21 11.55
C LYS A 180 -22.13 2.03 13.07
N LYS A 181 -21.50 2.98 13.74
CA LYS A 181 -21.36 3.01 15.22
C LYS A 181 -21.98 4.28 15.79
N ASP A 182 -22.38 4.23 17.04
CA ASP A 182 -22.83 5.41 17.76
C ASP A 182 -21.66 6.36 18.09
N GLY A 183 -21.96 7.66 18.20
CA GLY A 183 -20.97 8.68 18.54
C GLY A 183 -20.05 9.07 17.37
N THR A 184 -18.85 9.58 17.66
CA THR A 184 -17.88 10.13 16.68
C THR A 184 -16.78 9.13 16.30
N ASN A 185 -17.13 7.86 16.10
CA ASN A 185 -16.14 6.85 15.72
C ASN A 185 -15.84 6.93 14.23
N LEU A 186 -14.57 7.15 13.86
CA LEU A 186 -14.12 7.15 12.47
C LEU A 186 -13.94 5.73 11.89
N TRP A 187 -13.79 4.72 12.75
CA TRP A 187 -13.64 3.30 12.34
C TRP A 187 -15.01 2.62 12.24
N GLU A 188 -15.82 3.13 11.33
CA GLU A 188 -17.17 2.66 11.02
C GLU A 188 -17.44 2.79 9.53
N ASN A 189 -18.52 2.17 9.07
CA ASN A 189 -18.96 2.31 7.69
C ASN A 189 -20.42 2.78 7.62
N PRO A 190 -20.69 4.07 7.44
CA PRO A 190 -22.03 4.61 7.41
C PRO A 190 -22.85 4.15 6.18
N TRP A 191 -22.20 3.65 5.14
CA TRP A 191 -22.87 3.20 3.90
C TRP A 191 -23.65 1.91 4.07
N THR A 192 -23.47 1.18 5.18
CA THR A 192 -24.34 0.05 5.54
C THR A 192 -25.81 0.45 5.67
N GLN A 193 -26.10 1.74 5.91
CA GLN A 193 -27.46 2.29 5.97
C GLN A 193 -28.22 2.15 4.62
N ILE A 194 -27.52 1.98 3.50
CA ILE A 194 -28.13 1.71 2.19
C ILE A 194 -28.83 0.34 2.18
N GLY A 195 -28.46 -0.53 3.14
CA GLY A 195 -29.10 -1.84 3.34
C GLY A 195 -28.30 -3.01 2.78
N LYS A 196 -28.94 -4.17 2.79
CA LYS A 196 -28.43 -5.44 2.28
C LYS A 196 -29.41 -6.01 1.26
N ASN A 197 -28.91 -6.86 0.37
CA ASN A 197 -29.76 -7.62 -0.52
C ASN A 197 -30.32 -8.88 0.17
N ASP A 198 -31.11 -9.69 -0.55
CA ASP A 198 -31.73 -10.91 -0.03
C ASP A 198 -30.70 -11.97 0.41
N ASP A 199 -29.48 -11.94 -0.14
CA ASP A 199 -28.37 -12.82 0.24
C ASP A 199 -27.59 -12.30 1.47
N GLY A 200 -27.99 -11.16 2.07
CA GLY A 200 -27.37 -10.55 3.23
C GLY A 200 -26.06 -9.81 2.93
N VAL A 201 -25.73 -9.59 1.65
CA VAL A 201 -24.55 -8.82 1.25
C VAL A 201 -24.88 -7.32 1.24
N PRO A 202 -24.03 -6.45 1.85
CA PRO A 202 -24.26 -5.02 1.86
C PRO A 202 -24.32 -4.44 0.44
N LEU A 203 -25.38 -3.66 0.17
CA LEU A 203 -25.60 -3.07 -1.15
C LEU A 203 -24.49 -2.10 -1.55
N TYR A 204 -23.86 -1.42 -0.59
CA TYR A 204 -22.76 -0.50 -0.91
C TYR A 204 -21.54 -1.23 -1.52
N ILE A 205 -21.26 -2.49 -1.13
CA ILE A 205 -20.18 -3.28 -1.72
C ILE A 205 -20.49 -3.63 -3.17
N ILE A 206 -21.71 -4.12 -3.43
CA ILE A 206 -22.16 -4.49 -4.78
C ILE A 206 -22.09 -3.26 -5.69
N LYS A 207 -22.68 -2.13 -5.25
CA LYS A 207 -22.68 -0.87 -6.00
C LYS A 207 -21.28 -0.33 -6.25
N ALA A 208 -20.34 -0.49 -5.29
CA ALA A 208 -18.95 -0.08 -5.47
C ALA A 208 -18.31 -0.81 -6.66
N PHE A 209 -18.45 -2.12 -6.72
CA PHE A 209 -17.90 -2.90 -7.82
C PHE A 209 -18.66 -2.70 -9.14
N GLU A 210 -19.97 -2.50 -9.14
CA GLU A 210 -20.74 -2.11 -10.34
C GLU A 210 -20.22 -0.81 -10.95
N ILE A 211 -20.06 0.23 -10.14
CA ILE A 211 -19.58 1.55 -10.58
C ILE A 211 -18.12 1.47 -11.05
N ALA A 212 -17.25 0.80 -10.29
CA ALA A 212 -15.84 0.66 -10.65
C ALA A 212 -15.68 -0.15 -11.95
N ASN A 213 -16.46 -1.21 -12.16
CA ASN A 213 -16.48 -1.97 -13.41
C ASN A 213 -16.84 -1.10 -14.61
N GLN A 214 -17.84 -0.22 -14.45
CA GLN A 214 -18.34 0.64 -15.51
C GLN A 214 -17.41 1.82 -15.80
N HIS A 215 -16.85 2.47 -14.76
CA HIS A 215 -16.20 3.77 -14.87
C HIS A 215 -14.68 3.73 -14.68
N ALA A 216 -14.12 2.60 -14.25
CA ALA A 216 -12.66 2.37 -14.17
C ALA A 216 -12.24 1.08 -14.89
N PRO A 217 -12.54 0.93 -16.21
CA PRO A 217 -12.30 -0.32 -16.94
C PRO A 217 -10.81 -0.69 -17.06
N ASN A 218 -9.92 0.29 -16.99
CA ASN A 218 -8.47 0.11 -17.16
C ASN A 218 -7.72 -0.05 -15.83
N VAL A 219 -8.42 0.02 -14.70
CA VAL A 219 -7.83 -0.11 -13.35
C VAL A 219 -8.17 -1.48 -12.79
N SER A 220 -7.19 -2.17 -12.23
CA SER A 220 -7.40 -3.45 -11.53
C SER A 220 -8.13 -3.21 -10.20
N LEU A 221 -9.24 -3.92 -9.99
CA LEU A 221 -10.18 -3.73 -8.89
C LEU A 221 -9.86 -4.68 -7.74
N VAL A 222 -9.47 -4.14 -6.60
CA VAL A 222 -8.99 -4.90 -5.45
C VAL A 222 -10.02 -4.85 -4.31
N PHE A 223 -10.22 -6.00 -3.66
CA PHE A 223 -10.91 -6.12 -2.39
C PHE A 223 -9.84 -6.07 -1.28
N ASN A 224 -9.71 -4.95 -0.57
CA ASN A 224 -8.66 -4.77 0.45
C ASN A 224 -9.19 -5.03 1.86
N GLN A 225 -8.40 -5.74 2.68
CA GLN A 225 -8.83 -6.17 4.01
C GLN A 225 -7.71 -6.03 5.04
N HIS A 226 -8.09 -5.63 6.25
CA HIS A 226 -7.20 -5.46 7.39
C HIS A 226 -7.01 -6.76 8.20
N ALA A 227 -6.42 -6.61 9.38
CA ALA A 227 -6.26 -7.60 10.44
C ALA A 227 -5.26 -8.73 10.13
N GLY A 228 -5.24 -9.69 11.03
CA GLY A 228 -4.33 -10.83 10.96
C GLY A 228 -4.93 -12.01 10.20
N MET A 229 -4.47 -13.20 10.55
CA MET A 229 -4.86 -14.45 9.89
C MET A 229 -6.01 -15.12 10.67
N GLN A 230 -7.19 -14.46 10.72
CA GLN A 230 -8.42 -15.02 11.31
C GLN A 230 -9.23 -15.72 10.22
N PRO A 231 -9.44 -17.05 10.31
CA PRO A 231 -10.16 -17.82 9.29
C PRO A 231 -11.56 -17.29 8.99
N GLU A 232 -12.32 -16.92 10.02
CA GLU A 232 -13.70 -16.44 9.90
C GLU A 232 -13.80 -15.19 9.01
N MET A 233 -12.85 -14.27 9.15
CA MET A 233 -12.78 -13.08 8.33
C MET A 233 -12.42 -13.42 6.88
N TRP A 234 -11.35 -14.22 6.68
CA TRP A 234 -10.88 -14.55 5.34
C TRP A 234 -11.85 -15.43 4.57
N ASP A 235 -12.59 -16.33 5.24
CA ASP A 235 -13.64 -17.10 4.62
C ASP A 235 -14.77 -16.20 4.14
N LYS A 236 -15.16 -15.20 4.95
CA LYS A 236 -16.16 -14.20 4.54
C LYS A 236 -15.69 -13.32 3.38
N VAL A 237 -14.41 -12.94 3.35
CA VAL A 237 -13.80 -12.22 2.22
C VAL A 237 -13.88 -13.06 0.94
N LYS A 238 -13.46 -14.32 0.99
CA LYS A 238 -13.49 -15.25 -0.15
C LYS A 238 -14.89 -15.46 -0.67
N GLU A 239 -15.88 -15.73 0.22
CA GLU A 239 -17.29 -15.85 -0.13
C GLU A 239 -17.81 -14.61 -0.85
N THR A 240 -17.47 -13.42 -0.34
CA THR A 240 -17.91 -12.14 -0.91
C THR A 240 -17.32 -11.92 -2.30
N ILE A 241 -16.03 -12.19 -2.49
CA ILE A 241 -15.38 -12.08 -3.81
C ILE A 241 -16.03 -13.04 -4.81
N LEU A 242 -16.24 -14.32 -4.43
CA LEU A 242 -16.90 -15.29 -5.30
C LEU A 242 -18.34 -14.88 -5.62
N TYR A 243 -19.05 -14.31 -4.66
CA TYR A 243 -20.39 -13.77 -4.86
C TYR A 243 -20.40 -12.65 -5.92
N LEU A 244 -19.49 -11.67 -5.81
CA LEU A 244 -19.36 -10.57 -6.76
C LEU A 244 -19.01 -11.09 -8.17
N LYS A 245 -18.03 -12.00 -8.28
CA LYS A 245 -17.68 -12.65 -9.55
C LYS A 245 -18.86 -13.45 -10.13
N GLY A 246 -19.63 -14.14 -9.29
CA GLY A 246 -20.85 -14.86 -9.68
C GLY A 246 -21.97 -13.95 -10.20
N LYS A 247 -21.98 -12.67 -9.83
CA LYS A 247 -22.86 -11.64 -10.41
C LYS A 247 -22.30 -11.02 -11.71
N GLY A 248 -21.17 -11.50 -12.21
CA GLY A 248 -20.51 -10.99 -13.40
C GLY A 248 -19.71 -9.70 -13.15
N LEU A 249 -19.46 -9.36 -11.90
CA LEU A 249 -18.64 -8.20 -11.52
C LEU A 249 -17.15 -8.60 -11.50
N ARG A 250 -16.32 -7.75 -12.04
CA ARG A 250 -14.89 -7.90 -12.03
C ARG A 250 -14.34 -7.60 -10.64
N VAL A 251 -13.62 -8.55 -10.09
CA VAL A 251 -12.71 -8.41 -8.95
C VAL A 251 -11.40 -9.00 -9.41
N ASP A 252 -10.37 -8.16 -9.48
CA ASP A 252 -9.09 -8.52 -10.11
C ASP A 252 -8.01 -8.83 -9.08
N GLY A 253 -8.19 -8.41 -7.82
CA GLY A 253 -7.19 -8.63 -6.79
C GLY A 253 -7.75 -8.75 -5.38
N LEU A 254 -6.97 -9.40 -4.53
CA LEU A 254 -7.15 -9.52 -3.09
C LEU A 254 -6.02 -8.81 -2.37
N GLY A 255 -6.35 -7.81 -1.54
CA GLY A 255 -5.40 -7.07 -0.71
C GLY A 255 -5.42 -7.50 0.75
N TRP A 256 -4.24 -7.65 1.32
CA TRP A 256 -4.02 -7.75 2.76
C TRP A 256 -3.14 -6.59 3.22
N GLN A 257 -3.61 -5.83 4.22
CA GLN A 257 -2.87 -4.65 4.69
C GLN A 257 -1.49 -5.00 5.28
N GLY A 258 -1.39 -6.06 6.07
CA GLY A 258 -0.11 -6.49 6.61
C GLY A 258 0.40 -5.67 7.79
N HIS A 259 -0.48 -5.03 8.58
CA HIS A 259 -0.08 -4.33 9.81
C HIS A 259 0.39 -5.33 10.88
N LEU A 260 1.70 -5.37 11.13
CA LEU A 260 2.34 -6.26 12.09
C LEU A 260 2.71 -5.52 13.37
N ARG A 261 2.76 -6.27 14.48
CA ARG A 261 3.20 -5.75 15.78
C ARG A 261 4.19 -6.72 16.42
N ASP A 262 5.20 -6.19 17.10
CA ASP A 262 6.26 -6.97 17.75
C ASP A 262 5.75 -7.98 18.80
N ASN A 263 4.62 -7.70 19.44
CA ASN A 263 3.95 -8.58 20.39
C ASN A 263 3.03 -9.65 19.72
N VAL A 264 2.82 -9.55 18.41
CA VAL A 264 2.03 -10.51 17.62
C VAL A 264 2.94 -11.06 16.54
N ILE A 265 3.68 -12.13 16.84
CA ILE A 265 4.72 -12.70 15.98
C ILE A 265 4.10 -13.41 14.75
N LEU A 266 3.20 -12.74 14.04
CA LEU A 266 2.53 -13.28 12.86
C LEU A 266 3.53 -13.66 11.77
N SER A 267 4.52 -12.78 11.54
CA SER A 267 5.50 -12.89 10.45
C SER A 267 6.52 -14.00 10.63
N LEU A 268 6.55 -14.66 11.77
CA LEU A 268 7.57 -15.67 12.10
C LEU A 268 6.98 -17.04 12.48
N LYS A 269 5.70 -17.09 12.87
CA LYS A 269 5.05 -18.37 13.24
C LYS A 269 4.64 -19.15 11.99
N LYS A 270 5.07 -20.41 11.96
CA LYS A 270 4.81 -21.32 10.84
C LYS A 270 3.32 -21.38 10.45
N GLU A 271 2.43 -21.58 11.41
CA GLU A 271 0.98 -21.68 11.17
C GLU A 271 0.38 -20.45 10.48
N LYS A 272 0.90 -19.24 10.80
CA LYS A 272 0.41 -17.99 10.22
C LYS A 272 0.97 -17.75 8.82
N ILE A 273 2.21 -18.12 8.60
CA ILE A 273 2.83 -18.09 7.27
C ILE A 273 2.16 -19.10 6.33
N ASP A 274 1.92 -20.33 6.80
CA ASP A 274 1.23 -21.36 6.02
C ASP A 274 -0.19 -20.92 5.65
N TYR A 275 -0.89 -20.25 6.57
CA TYR A 275 -2.22 -19.71 6.30
C TYR A 275 -2.16 -18.56 5.28
N LEU A 276 -1.19 -17.64 5.40
CA LEU A 276 -0.97 -16.58 4.40
C LEU A 276 -0.68 -17.18 3.02
N LEU A 277 0.19 -18.18 2.94
CA LEU A 277 0.46 -18.91 1.69
C LEU A 277 -0.82 -19.49 1.10
N SER A 278 -1.70 -20.05 1.92
CA SER A 278 -2.98 -20.62 1.46
C SER A 278 -3.94 -19.54 0.93
N ILE A 279 -3.92 -18.33 1.49
CA ILE A 279 -4.74 -17.20 1.00
C ILE A 279 -4.19 -16.74 -0.36
N ILE A 280 -2.86 -16.63 -0.51
CA ILE A 280 -2.22 -16.26 -1.77
C ILE A 280 -2.54 -17.29 -2.86
N ASP A 281 -2.40 -18.58 -2.54
CA ASP A 281 -2.72 -19.67 -3.47
C ASP A 281 -4.20 -19.64 -3.87
N TRP A 282 -5.10 -19.39 -2.92
CA TRP A 282 -6.53 -19.26 -3.22
C TRP A 282 -6.80 -18.07 -4.16
N ALA A 283 -6.14 -16.93 -3.95
CA ALA A 283 -6.28 -15.76 -4.81
C ALA A 283 -5.88 -16.11 -6.24
N HIS A 284 -4.69 -16.65 -6.46
CA HIS A 284 -4.20 -17.03 -7.78
C HIS A 284 -5.04 -18.12 -8.45
N GLN A 285 -5.58 -19.11 -7.68
CA GLN A 285 -6.47 -20.14 -8.20
C GLN A 285 -7.84 -19.60 -8.64
N ASN A 286 -8.20 -18.39 -8.19
CA ASN A 286 -9.45 -17.72 -8.56
C ASN A 286 -9.23 -16.53 -9.50
N ASP A 287 -8.07 -16.50 -10.21
CA ASP A 287 -7.69 -15.45 -11.15
C ASP A 287 -7.70 -14.05 -10.49
N LEU A 288 -7.09 -13.96 -9.30
CA LEU A 288 -6.90 -12.71 -8.56
C LEU A 288 -5.41 -12.46 -8.34
N ASP A 289 -4.98 -11.22 -8.54
CA ASP A 289 -3.70 -10.74 -8.02
C ASP A 289 -3.70 -10.76 -6.48
N PHE A 290 -2.53 -10.91 -5.85
CA PHE A 290 -2.42 -10.78 -4.41
C PHE A 290 -1.53 -9.60 -4.00
N HIS A 291 -2.04 -8.76 -3.12
CA HIS A 291 -1.38 -7.52 -2.73
C HIS A 291 -1.14 -7.47 -1.22
N ILE A 292 0.10 -7.23 -0.81
CA ILE A 292 0.41 -6.71 0.52
C ILE A 292 0.40 -5.19 0.40
N THR A 293 -0.68 -4.56 0.89
CA THR A 293 -1.03 -3.19 0.51
C THR A 293 -0.48 -2.12 1.44
N GLU A 294 -0.21 -2.46 2.73
CA GLU A 294 0.01 -1.47 3.79
C GLU A 294 1.01 -1.94 4.85
N ILE A 295 1.97 -2.80 4.50
CA ILE A 295 2.78 -3.44 5.51
C ILE A 295 3.55 -2.42 6.35
N ASP A 296 3.38 -2.54 7.65
CA ASP A 296 4.24 -1.94 8.66
C ASP A 296 4.55 -2.95 9.78
N TYR A 297 5.66 -2.74 10.50
CA TYR A 297 6.03 -3.58 11.63
C TYR A 297 6.29 -2.72 12.86
N ARG A 298 5.28 -2.55 13.67
CA ARG A 298 5.31 -1.68 14.85
C ARG A 298 6.09 -2.32 15.99
N LEU A 299 7.18 -1.66 16.40
CA LEU A 299 7.88 -1.99 17.62
C LEU A 299 7.13 -1.43 18.84
N VAL A 300 7.10 -2.21 19.91
CA VAL A 300 6.44 -1.82 21.17
C VAL A 300 7.45 -1.12 22.09
N GLY A 301 7.05 0.01 22.65
CA GLY A 301 7.85 0.79 23.61
C GLY A 301 8.54 2.00 23.01
N ASN A 302 9.06 2.88 23.88
CA ASN A 302 9.59 4.18 23.49
C ASN A 302 11.10 4.17 23.15
N ASN A 303 11.80 3.07 23.46
CA ASN A 303 13.24 2.93 23.22
C ASN A 303 13.56 1.53 22.67
N PRO A 304 13.33 1.28 21.37
CA PRO A 304 13.65 -0.01 20.78
C PRO A 304 15.14 -0.32 20.86
N THR A 305 15.45 -1.57 21.21
CA THR A 305 16.82 -2.08 21.24
C THR A 305 17.26 -2.58 19.86
N ALA A 306 18.55 -2.86 19.67
CA ALA A 306 19.06 -3.49 18.47
C ALA A 306 18.31 -4.81 18.12
N ASN A 307 17.97 -5.63 19.14
CA ASN A 307 17.18 -6.85 18.94
C ASN A 307 15.74 -6.56 18.45
N ASN A 308 15.13 -5.45 18.83
CA ASN A 308 13.83 -5.06 18.30
C ASN A 308 13.93 -4.74 16.81
N TYR A 309 14.94 -3.97 16.40
CA TYR A 309 15.17 -3.68 14.98
C TYR A 309 15.54 -4.91 14.16
N GLU A 310 16.29 -5.85 14.73
CA GLU A 310 16.59 -7.13 14.08
C GLU A 310 15.30 -7.96 13.86
N ARG A 311 14.42 -8.06 14.87
CA ARG A 311 13.11 -8.73 14.71
C ARG A 311 12.22 -8.02 13.69
N GLN A 312 12.21 -6.69 13.66
CA GLN A 312 11.48 -5.91 12.66
C GLN A 312 11.99 -6.25 11.25
N ALA A 313 13.30 -6.23 11.04
CA ALA A 313 13.91 -6.53 9.75
C ALA A 313 13.60 -7.96 9.28
N ASN A 314 13.73 -8.94 10.18
CA ASN A 314 13.38 -10.34 9.91
C ASN A 314 11.90 -10.51 9.59
N GLY A 315 11.00 -9.79 10.29
CA GLY A 315 9.57 -9.81 10.05
C GLY A 315 9.22 -9.32 8.64
N TYR A 316 9.72 -8.16 8.25
CA TYR A 316 9.55 -7.62 6.90
C TYR A 316 10.10 -8.57 5.82
N SER A 317 11.34 -9.03 6.01
CA SER A 317 11.99 -9.93 5.07
C SER A 317 11.21 -11.24 4.91
N ASN A 318 10.71 -11.83 6.00
CA ASN A 318 10.00 -13.10 5.94
C ASN A 318 8.65 -13.01 5.22
N ILE A 319 7.91 -11.92 5.42
CA ILE A 319 6.68 -11.65 4.66
C ILE A 319 6.99 -11.43 3.18
N LEU A 320 8.07 -10.69 2.86
CA LEU A 320 8.50 -10.50 1.48
C LEU A 320 8.90 -11.83 0.82
N LYS A 321 9.65 -12.70 1.52
CA LYS A 321 9.99 -14.04 1.04
C LYS A 321 8.75 -14.88 0.76
N THR A 322 7.77 -14.83 1.66
CA THR A 322 6.49 -15.53 1.51
C THR A 322 5.80 -15.09 0.21
N LEU A 323 5.73 -13.79 -0.03
CA LEU A 323 5.12 -13.23 -1.24
C LEU A 323 5.89 -13.61 -2.51
N ILE A 324 7.21 -13.42 -2.54
CA ILE A 324 8.07 -13.73 -3.69
C ILE A 324 7.98 -15.21 -4.06
N SER A 325 7.84 -16.12 -3.11
CA SER A 325 7.73 -17.56 -3.37
C SER A 325 6.50 -17.92 -4.22
N LYS A 326 5.49 -17.05 -4.30
CA LYS A 326 4.22 -17.25 -5.03
C LYS A 326 4.12 -16.49 -6.35
N ARG A 327 5.09 -15.62 -6.69
CA ARG A 327 5.06 -14.76 -7.89
C ARG A 327 4.96 -15.51 -9.23
N ALA A 328 5.36 -16.77 -9.25
CA ALA A 328 5.26 -17.60 -10.47
C ALA A 328 3.81 -18.02 -10.79
N ASN A 329 2.90 -17.93 -9.81
CA ASN A 329 1.52 -18.37 -9.93
C ASN A 329 0.56 -17.22 -10.26
N GLY A 330 0.96 -15.96 -10.08
CA GLY A 330 0.17 -14.76 -10.33
C GLY A 330 0.90 -13.49 -9.89
N VAL A 331 0.31 -12.34 -10.17
CA VAL A 331 0.86 -11.04 -9.79
C VAL A 331 0.85 -10.88 -8.28
N VAL A 332 1.95 -10.35 -7.74
CA VAL A 332 2.06 -10.00 -6.31
C VAL A 332 2.67 -8.61 -6.14
N THR A 333 2.19 -7.83 -5.17
CA THR A 333 2.75 -6.52 -4.85
C THR A 333 3.07 -6.38 -3.37
N PHE A 334 4.09 -5.60 -3.05
CA PHE A 334 4.49 -5.31 -1.68
C PHE A 334 4.62 -3.80 -1.50
N ASN A 335 3.83 -3.22 -0.60
CA ASN A 335 3.83 -1.78 -0.34
C ASN A 335 3.95 -1.51 1.16
N THR A 336 5.00 -0.77 1.58
CA THR A 336 5.13 -0.33 2.97
C THR A 336 4.18 0.83 3.25
N TRP A 337 3.54 0.86 4.45
CA TRP A 337 2.54 1.89 4.81
C TRP A 337 3.14 3.23 5.20
N GLY A 338 4.33 3.49 4.73
CA GLY A 338 5.09 4.73 4.88
C GLY A 338 6.56 4.48 4.68
N VAL A 339 7.32 5.57 4.51
CA VAL A 339 8.75 5.50 4.25
C VAL A 339 9.54 5.53 5.55
N TYR A 340 9.27 6.48 6.46
CA TYR A 340 10.10 6.81 7.61
C TYR A 340 9.31 6.97 8.92
N ASP A 341 9.96 6.68 10.05
CA ASP A 341 9.42 6.88 11.38
C ASP A 341 9.28 8.38 11.70
N LYS A 342 8.13 8.80 12.21
CA LYS A 342 7.89 10.20 12.59
C LYS A 342 8.43 10.47 13.99
N ASN A 343 9.01 11.66 14.19
CA ASN A 343 9.53 12.15 15.47
C ASN A 343 8.43 12.75 16.38
N GLU A 344 7.27 12.15 16.45
CA GLU A 344 6.19 12.65 17.33
C GLU A 344 6.34 12.10 18.74
N VAL A 345 6.56 13.00 19.72
CA VAL A 345 6.86 12.68 21.13
C VAL A 345 5.74 11.90 21.84
N SER A 346 4.50 11.96 21.34
CA SER A 346 3.34 11.33 21.98
C SER A 346 3.04 9.90 21.51
N ASN A 347 3.57 9.48 20.35
CA ASN A 347 3.35 8.16 19.77
C ASN A 347 4.57 7.74 18.96
N HIS A 348 5.68 7.41 19.62
CA HIS A 348 6.83 6.81 18.93
C HIS A 348 6.44 5.44 18.37
N GLU A 349 5.98 5.44 17.13
CA GLU A 349 5.70 4.24 16.37
C GLU A 349 6.89 3.95 15.47
N PHE A 350 7.86 3.17 15.98
CA PHE A 350 9.01 2.71 15.20
C PHE A 350 8.57 1.58 14.25
N LYS A 351 7.90 1.95 13.16
CA LYS A 351 7.22 0.95 12.31
C LYS A 351 7.72 0.88 10.87
N TYR A 352 8.37 1.93 10.37
CA TYR A 352 8.80 2.01 8.98
C TYR A 352 10.26 1.59 8.78
N ILE A 353 10.71 1.61 7.53
CA ILE A 353 12.01 1.06 7.14
C ILE A 353 13.16 2.09 7.18
N TYR A 354 12.83 3.39 7.20
CA TYR A 354 13.77 4.48 7.49
C TYR A 354 13.48 5.10 8.86
N ASP A 355 14.49 5.66 9.49
CA ASP A 355 14.33 6.38 10.75
C ASP A 355 13.81 7.82 10.53
N SER A 356 13.62 8.57 11.61
CA SER A 356 13.12 9.95 11.55
C SER A 356 14.07 10.96 10.88
N ASN A 357 15.31 10.59 10.64
CA ASN A 357 16.30 11.38 9.91
C ASN A 357 16.50 10.90 8.48
N LEU A 358 15.58 10.06 7.98
CA LEU A 358 15.61 9.42 6.66
C LEU A 358 16.82 8.49 6.46
N LYS A 359 17.44 8.00 7.54
CA LYS A 359 18.52 7.02 7.45
C LYS A 359 17.94 5.59 7.37
N PRO A 360 18.53 4.73 6.53
CA PRO A 360 18.04 3.35 6.39
C PRO A 360 18.19 2.58 7.71
N LYS A 361 17.14 1.88 8.12
CA LYS A 361 17.18 0.93 9.23
C LYS A 361 17.64 -0.45 8.73
N LYS A 362 17.94 -1.37 9.63
CA LYS A 362 18.32 -2.76 9.31
C LYS A 362 17.32 -3.44 8.35
N ALA A 363 16.06 -3.05 8.40
CA ALA A 363 15.02 -3.54 7.50
C ALA A 363 15.31 -3.25 6.02
N VAL A 364 15.87 -2.08 5.67
CA VAL A 364 16.23 -1.73 4.28
C VAL A 364 17.28 -2.72 3.75
N GLU A 365 18.36 -2.94 4.49
CA GLU A 365 19.42 -3.89 4.10
C GLU A 365 18.84 -5.28 3.85
N LEU A 366 18.05 -5.79 4.81
CA LEU A 366 17.53 -7.15 4.72
C LEU A 366 16.49 -7.33 3.62
N LEU A 367 15.64 -6.32 3.38
CA LEU A 367 14.69 -6.31 2.26
C LEU A 367 15.43 -6.29 0.90
N LYS A 368 16.46 -5.44 0.75
CA LYS A 368 17.29 -5.40 -0.47
C LYS A 368 17.98 -6.75 -0.72
N ASN A 369 18.54 -7.37 0.31
CA ASN A 369 19.13 -8.69 0.21
C ASN A 369 18.10 -9.77 -0.17
N THR A 370 16.91 -9.70 0.41
CA THR A 370 15.79 -10.61 0.06
C THR A 370 15.38 -10.47 -1.40
N LEU A 371 15.31 -9.25 -1.93
CA LEU A 371 14.98 -9.00 -3.33
C LEU A 371 16.06 -9.49 -4.32
N LYS A 372 17.32 -9.54 -3.90
CA LYS A 372 18.43 -10.09 -4.71
C LYS A 372 18.40 -11.64 -4.78
N ASP A 373 17.77 -12.29 -3.81
CA ASP A 373 17.64 -13.76 -3.78
C ASP A 373 16.30 -14.20 -4.38
N LYS A 374 16.31 -14.46 -5.69
CA LYS A 374 15.11 -14.87 -6.44
C LYS A 374 14.50 -16.21 -6.01
N ASN A 375 15.27 -17.06 -5.34
CA ASN A 375 14.88 -18.42 -4.93
C ASN A 375 14.54 -18.50 -3.44
N THR A 376 14.24 -17.37 -2.85
CA THR A 376 13.97 -17.26 -1.43
C THR A 376 12.67 -17.98 -1.04
N SER A 377 12.67 -18.52 0.17
CA SER A 377 11.52 -19.17 0.80
C SER A 377 11.30 -18.59 2.21
N PRO A 378 10.07 -18.60 2.72
CA PRO A 378 9.82 -18.15 4.08
C PRO A 378 10.63 -18.97 5.10
N VAL A 379 11.05 -18.30 6.16
CA VAL A 379 11.72 -18.92 7.30
C VAL A 379 10.69 -19.11 8.41
N TYR A 380 10.73 -20.26 9.07
CA TYR A 380 9.81 -20.58 10.15
C TYR A 380 10.55 -20.55 11.49
N PHE A 381 9.88 -19.97 12.49
CA PHE A 381 10.33 -19.97 13.87
C PHE A 381 9.26 -20.64 14.72
N ASP A 382 9.67 -21.56 15.58
CA ASP A 382 8.80 -22.31 16.50
C ASP A 382 8.28 -21.43 17.65
#